data_663cd17b68822c980bc9d9950c587edd
#
_entry.id   663cd17b68822c980bc9d9950c587edd
#
_cell.length_a   1.000
_cell.length_b   1.000
_cell.length_c   1.000
_cell.angle_alpha   90.00
_cell.angle_beta   90.00
_cell.angle_gamma   90.00
#
_symmetry.space_group_name_H-M   'P 1'
#
loop_
_entity.id
_entity.type
_entity.pdbx_description
1 polymer ?
#
loop_
_entity_poly.entity_id
_entity_poly.type
_entity_poly.pdbx_seq_one_letter_code
_entity_poly.pdbx_strand_id
1 'polypeptide(L)'
;MAQQAPAVLNHIAVYVSDLGKSTAFYGSVFNFKEIPEPFKDGKHTWFSLGNAGALHLIQGAKSNQTFDKNEHLCFSVASIDVFVKMLAAKNIPFEDWPGKAGAVTVRVDGVKQVYFKDPDGHWLETNDAK
;
A
#
# COMPACT_ATOMS: atom_id res chain seq x y z
N MET A 1 27.62 -0.88 30.09
CA MET A 1 27.02 -1.64 28.96
C MET A 1 26.41 -0.70 27.95
N ALA A 2 26.70 -0.93 26.68
CA ALA A 2 26.07 -0.19 25.63
C ALA A 2 24.63 -0.68 25.41
N GLN A 3 23.68 0.23 25.24
CA GLN A 3 22.32 -0.11 24.82
C GLN A 3 22.27 -0.29 23.32
N GLN A 4 21.49 -1.27 22.90
CA GLN A 4 21.21 -1.44 21.47
C GLN A 4 20.33 -0.30 20.99
N ALA A 5 20.67 0.28 19.85
CA ALA A 5 19.79 1.25 19.19
C ALA A 5 18.46 0.57 18.80
N PRO A 6 17.34 1.32 18.78
CA PRO A 6 16.07 0.76 18.29
C PRO A 6 16.23 0.21 16.88
N ALA A 7 15.56 -0.90 16.60
CA ALA A 7 15.48 -1.42 15.23
C ALA A 7 14.71 -0.43 14.35
N VAL A 8 15.07 -0.38 13.08
CA VAL A 8 14.37 0.43 12.08
C VAL A 8 13.73 -0.50 11.05
N LEU A 9 12.63 -0.05 10.47
CA LEU A 9 11.97 -0.80 9.41
C LEU A 9 12.88 -0.85 8.19
N ASN A 10 13.19 -2.06 7.72
CA ASN A 10 13.99 -2.26 6.51
C ASN A 10 13.09 -2.41 5.29
N HIS A 11 12.14 -3.33 5.35
CA HIS A 11 11.20 -3.55 4.25
C HIS A 11 9.92 -4.20 4.75
N ILE A 12 8.90 -4.12 3.90
CA ILE A 12 7.63 -4.82 4.07
C ILE A 12 7.51 -5.76 2.87
N ALA A 13 7.13 -7.02 3.11
CA ALA A 13 6.91 -7.99 2.06
C ALA A 13 5.40 -8.24 1.89
N VAL A 14 4.94 -8.20 0.64
CA VAL A 14 3.55 -8.48 0.27
C VAL A 14 3.55 -9.66 -0.68
N TYR A 15 2.84 -10.72 -0.30
CA TYR A 15 2.74 -11.95 -1.08
C TYR A 15 1.62 -11.80 -2.10
N VAL A 16 1.92 -11.93 -3.39
CA VAL A 16 1.01 -11.60 -4.49
C VAL A 16 0.79 -12.79 -5.41
N SER A 17 -0.38 -12.88 -6.02
CA SER A 17 -0.71 -13.95 -6.96
C SER A 17 -0.23 -13.66 -8.38
N ASP A 18 -0.16 -12.39 -8.76
CA ASP A 18 0.27 -11.96 -10.10
C ASP A 18 1.20 -10.76 -9.95
N LEU A 19 2.49 -11.02 -10.12
CA LEU A 19 3.52 -9.99 -9.91
C LEU A 19 3.33 -8.80 -10.85
N GLY A 20 2.99 -9.05 -12.11
CA GLY A 20 2.80 -7.98 -13.09
C GLY A 20 1.67 -7.04 -12.72
N LYS A 21 0.52 -7.59 -12.32
CA LYS A 21 -0.63 -6.78 -11.87
C LYS A 21 -0.30 -5.97 -10.64
N SER A 22 0.32 -6.59 -9.64
CA SER A 22 0.64 -5.90 -8.39
C SER A 22 1.74 -4.86 -8.58
N THR A 23 2.73 -5.14 -9.42
CA THR A 23 3.76 -4.16 -9.76
C THR A 23 3.15 -2.94 -10.43
N ALA A 24 2.27 -3.14 -11.41
CA ALA A 24 1.58 -2.05 -12.08
C ALA A 24 0.70 -1.26 -11.11
N PHE A 25 0.00 -1.94 -10.19
CA PHE A 25 -0.87 -1.31 -9.20
C PHE A 25 -0.06 -0.38 -8.27
N TYR A 26 0.94 -0.90 -7.58
CA TYR A 26 1.71 -0.12 -6.60
C TYR A 26 2.51 0.99 -7.26
N GLY A 27 3.05 0.74 -8.45
CA GLY A 27 3.77 1.75 -9.22
C GLY A 27 2.88 2.90 -9.68
N SER A 28 1.66 2.61 -10.14
CA SER A 28 0.77 3.64 -10.70
C SER A 28 -0.10 4.33 -9.65
N VAL A 29 -0.55 3.61 -8.62
CA VAL A 29 -1.43 4.17 -7.58
C VAL A 29 -0.66 5.06 -6.63
N PHE A 30 0.52 4.63 -6.20
CA PHE A 30 1.33 5.36 -5.22
C PHE A 30 2.53 6.07 -5.83
N ASN A 31 2.75 5.90 -7.11
CA ASN A 31 3.90 6.48 -7.80
C ASN A 31 5.24 6.03 -7.19
N PHE A 32 5.29 4.80 -6.69
CA PHE A 32 6.53 4.24 -6.14
C PHE A 32 7.52 3.94 -7.24
N LYS A 33 8.79 4.19 -6.96
CA LYS A 33 9.88 3.91 -7.89
C LYS A 33 10.42 2.50 -7.66
N GLU A 34 10.46 1.70 -8.72
CA GLU A 34 11.10 0.39 -8.70
C GLU A 34 12.61 0.53 -8.48
N ILE A 35 13.15 -0.36 -7.66
CA ILE A 35 14.60 -0.45 -7.41
C ILE A 35 15.07 -1.86 -7.76
N PRO A 36 16.38 -2.03 -8.06
CA PRO A 36 16.93 -3.35 -8.38
C PRO A 36 16.75 -4.33 -7.23
N GLU A 37 16.47 -5.59 -7.58
CA GLU A 37 16.43 -6.71 -6.64
C GLU A 37 17.43 -7.77 -7.10
N PRO A 38 18.03 -8.54 -6.16
CA PRO A 38 19.20 -9.36 -6.49
C PRO A 38 18.87 -10.73 -7.08
N PHE A 39 17.62 -11.21 -6.94
CA PHE A 39 17.29 -12.60 -7.28
C PHE A 39 17.12 -12.81 -8.78
N LYS A 40 16.51 -11.85 -9.48
CA LYS A 40 16.32 -11.86 -10.94
C LYS A 40 15.66 -13.13 -11.47
N ASP A 41 14.72 -13.67 -10.69
CA ASP A 41 14.02 -14.90 -11.01
C ASP A 41 12.60 -14.68 -11.54
N GLY A 42 12.21 -13.40 -11.74
CA GLY A 42 10.87 -13.04 -12.22
C GLY A 42 9.78 -13.14 -11.18
N LYS A 43 10.13 -13.35 -9.91
CA LYS A 43 9.16 -13.52 -8.80
C LYS A 43 9.18 -12.38 -7.80
N HIS A 44 10.01 -11.37 -8.00
CA HIS A 44 10.19 -10.27 -7.05
C HIS A 44 10.14 -8.93 -7.75
N THR A 45 9.48 -7.98 -7.12
CA THR A 45 9.57 -6.54 -7.46
C THR A 45 9.83 -5.77 -6.19
N TRP A 46 10.82 -4.90 -6.21
CA TRP A 46 11.14 -4.04 -5.08
C TRP A 46 10.87 -2.59 -5.43
N PHE A 47 10.21 -1.88 -4.51
CA PHE A 47 9.96 -0.44 -4.62
C PHE A 47 10.65 0.29 -3.48
N SER A 48 11.16 1.48 -3.75
CA SER A 48 11.65 2.38 -2.70
C SER A 48 10.48 3.03 -1.99
N LEU A 49 10.53 3.06 -0.66
CA LEU A 49 9.63 3.85 0.19
C LEU A 49 10.37 5.08 0.76
N GLY A 50 11.42 5.53 0.10
CA GLY A 50 12.24 6.62 0.61
C GLY A 50 12.95 6.22 1.91
N ASN A 51 12.89 7.09 2.92
CA ASN A 51 13.52 6.83 4.21
C ASN A 51 12.79 5.76 5.04
N ALA A 52 11.58 5.35 4.64
CA ALA A 52 10.80 4.34 5.35
C ALA A 52 11.18 2.91 4.96
N GLY A 53 12.16 2.70 4.08
CA GLY A 53 12.60 1.38 3.65
C GLY A 53 12.14 1.02 2.26
N ALA A 54 11.73 -0.24 2.06
CA ALA A 54 11.31 -0.75 0.75
C ALA A 54 10.04 -1.59 0.86
N LEU A 55 9.31 -1.68 -0.26
CA LEU A 55 8.20 -2.61 -0.42
C LEU A 55 8.66 -3.71 -1.36
N HIS A 56 8.56 -4.96 -0.89
CA HIS A 56 8.91 -6.14 -1.68
C HIS A 56 7.64 -6.88 -2.05
N LEU A 57 7.38 -7.03 -3.35
CA LEU A 57 6.32 -7.90 -3.85
C LEU A 57 6.93 -9.26 -4.18
N ILE A 58 6.30 -10.34 -3.71
CA ILE A 58 6.79 -11.71 -3.91
C ILE A 58 5.65 -12.52 -4.51
N GLN A 59 5.87 -13.09 -5.69
CA GLN A 59 4.87 -13.91 -6.36
C GLN A 59 4.79 -15.31 -5.77
N GLY A 60 3.61 -15.87 -5.72
CA GLY A 60 3.36 -17.24 -5.27
C GLY A 60 2.08 -17.42 -4.46
N ALA A 61 1.38 -16.34 -4.16
CA ALA A 61 0.14 -16.40 -3.37
C ALA A 61 -1.01 -17.02 -4.18
N LYS A 62 -1.99 -17.55 -3.45
CA LYS A 62 -3.27 -17.95 -4.04
C LYS A 62 -4.11 -16.70 -4.32
N SER A 63 -4.88 -16.72 -5.42
CA SER A 63 -5.64 -15.55 -5.87
C SER A 63 -6.96 -15.31 -5.11
N ASN A 64 -7.37 -16.22 -4.23
CA ASN A 64 -8.67 -16.19 -3.55
C ASN A 64 -8.57 -15.98 -2.04
N GLN A 65 -7.51 -15.33 -1.57
CA GLN A 65 -7.34 -15.04 -0.15
C GLN A 65 -8.20 -13.87 0.29
N THR A 66 -8.59 -13.88 1.56
CA THR A 66 -9.29 -12.77 2.20
C THR A 66 -8.47 -12.25 3.38
N PHE A 67 -8.54 -10.95 3.63
CA PHE A 67 -7.76 -10.30 4.67
C PHE A 67 -8.66 -9.44 5.54
N ASP A 68 -8.29 -9.30 6.81
CA ASP A 68 -9.00 -8.45 7.75
C ASP A 68 -8.59 -6.98 7.54
N LYS A 69 -9.57 -6.10 7.50
CA LYS A 69 -9.35 -4.66 7.28
C LYS A 69 -8.49 -4.01 8.38
N ASN A 70 -8.48 -4.59 9.58
CA ASN A 70 -7.63 -4.09 10.67
C ASN A 70 -6.13 -4.33 10.42
N GLU A 71 -5.80 -5.24 9.52
CA GLU A 71 -4.42 -5.46 9.08
C GLU A 71 -4.22 -4.81 7.71
N HIS A 72 -3.54 -3.68 7.68
CA HIS A 72 -3.35 -2.92 6.45
C HIS A 72 -2.03 -2.16 6.48
N LEU A 73 -1.53 -1.86 5.30
CA LEU A 73 -0.47 -0.86 5.12
C LEU A 73 -1.12 0.50 4.94
N CYS A 74 -0.49 1.52 5.50
CA CYS A 74 -0.96 2.89 5.36
C CYS A 74 0.14 3.76 4.76
N PHE A 75 -0.21 4.50 3.72
CA PHE A 75 0.69 5.45 3.08
C PHE A 75 0.10 6.86 3.16
N SER A 76 0.95 7.86 3.39
CA SER A 76 0.55 9.26 3.41
C SER A 76 0.69 9.88 2.02
N VAL A 77 -0.26 10.72 1.66
CA VAL A 77 -0.25 11.50 0.41
C VAL A 77 -0.46 12.98 0.73
N ALA A 78 -0.13 13.84 -0.21
CA ALA A 78 -0.28 15.28 0.00
C ALA A 78 -1.75 15.71 0.11
N SER A 79 -2.64 15.08 -0.66
CA SER A 79 -4.07 15.43 -0.70
C SER A 79 -4.92 14.19 -0.93
N ILE A 80 -5.79 13.89 0.01
CA ILE A 80 -6.78 12.81 -0.15
C ILE A 80 -7.79 13.17 -1.25
N ASP A 81 -8.18 14.42 -1.38
CA ASP A 81 -9.14 14.82 -2.42
C ASP A 81 -8.61 14.53 -3.82
N VAL A 82 -7.32 14.79 -4.07
CA VAL A 82 -6.66 14.45 -5.34
C VAL A 82 -6.53 12.94 -5.49
N PHE A 83 -6.18 12.24 -4.41
CA PHE A 83 -5.96 10.80 -4.42
C PHE A 83 -7.24 10.03 -4.77
N VAL A 84 -8.38 10.38 -4.17
CA VAL A 84 -9.64 9.69 -4.45
C VAL A 84 -10.13 9.95 -5.87
N LYS A 85 -9.85 11.12 -6.44
CA LYS A 85 -10.14 11.38 -7.86
C LYS A 85 -9.34 10.45 -8.76
N MET A 86 -8.08 10.20 -8.42
CA MET A 86 -7.24 9.26 -9.17
C MET A 86 -7.77 7.82 -9.04
N LEU A 87 -8.16 7.39 -7.83
CA LEU A 87 -8.76 6.07 -7.63
C LEU A 87 -10.02 5.91 -8.49
N ALA A 88 -10.90 6.90 -8.49
CA ALA A 88 -12.11 6.87 -9.30
C ALA A 88 -11.79 6.81 -10.79
N ALA A 89 -10.81 7.58 -11.26
CA ALA A 89 -10.39 7.56 -12.66
C ALA A 89 -9.82 6.20 -13.08
N LYS A 90 -9.23 5.46 -12.16
CA LYS A 90 -8.69 4.11 -12.40
C LYS A 90 -9.72 3.01 -12.13
N ASN A 91 -10.96 3.36 -11.79
CA ASN A 91 -12.01 2.41 -11.41
C ASN A 91 -11.61 1.52 -10.22
N ILE A 92 -10.89 2.08 -9.26
CA ILE A 92 -10.51 1.40 -8.03
C ILE A 92 -11.51 1.78 -6.96
N PRO A 93 -12.36 0.84 -6.46
CA PRO A 93 -13.32 1.14 -5.40
C PRO A 93 -12.59 1.51 -4.11
N PHE A 94 -13.14 2.46 -3.37
CA PHE A 94 -12.66 2.82 -2.05
C PHE A 94 -13.84 3.09 -1.11
N GLU A 95 -13.57 3.09 0.16
CA GLU A 95 -14.56 3.27 1.20
C GLU A 95 -13.97 3.98 2.42
N ASP A 96 -14.85 4.46 3.30
CA ASP A 96 -14.42 4.98 4.60
C ASP A 96 -14.21 3.82 5.60
N TRP A 97 -13.82 4.13 6.82
CA TRP A 97 -13.58 3.09 7.83
C TRP A 97 -14.84 2.24 8.10
N PRO A 98 -16.05 2.82 8.29
CA PRO A 98 -17.24 1.99 8.48
C PRO A 98 -17.65 1.16 7.26
N GLY A 99 -17.11 1.44 6.07
CA GLY A 99 -17.37 0.67 4.87
C GLY A 99 -18.33 1.30 3.87
N LYS A 100 -18.57 2.62 3.97
CA LYS A 100 -19.41 3.32 3.00
C LYS A 100 -18.64 3.55 1.71
N ALA A 101 -19.13 2.98 0.63
CA ALA A 101 -18.50 3.11 -0.70
C ALA A 101 -18.41 4.58 -1.13
N GLY A 102 -17.23 4.97 -1.64
CA GLY A 102 -16.98 6.30 -2.15
C GLY A 102 -16.89 7.40 -1.10
N ALA A 103 -16.80 7.03 0.19
CA ALA A 103 -16.72 7.97 1.30
C ALA A 103 -15.32 8.07 1.89
N VAL A 104 -15.05 9.18 2.53
CA VAL A 104 -13.79 9.50 3.19
C VAL A 104 -14.05 9.64 4.69
N THR A 105 -13.23 9.00 5.52
CA THR A 105 -13.24 9.24 6.98
C THR A 105 -12.49 10.53 7.26
N VAL A 106 -13.10 11.41 8.06
CA VAL A 106 -12.43 12.59 8.61
C VAL A 106 -12.19 12.33 10.09
N ARG A 107 -10.93 12.17 10.49
CA ARG A 107 -10.56 11.96 11.88
C ARG A 107 -10.83 13.21 12.71
N VAL A 108 -10.89 13.02 14.04
CA VAL A 108 -11.13 14.14 14.97
C VAL A 108 -10.07 15.24 14.89
N ASP A 109 -8.86 14.90 14.42
CA ASP A 109 -7.76 15.86 14.21
C ASP A 109 -7.76 16.46 12.79
N GLY A 110 -8.76 16.14 11.97
CA GLY A 110 -8.90 16.65 10.60
C GLY A 110 -8.20 15.84 9.54
N VAL A 111 -7.43 14.81 9.90
CA VAL A 111 -6.80 13.93 8.91
C VAL A 111 -7.86 13.15 8.17
N LYS A 112 -7.77 13.14 6.83
CA LYS A 112 -8.68 12.38 5.98
C LYS A 112 -8.07 11.01 5.64
N GLN A 113 -8.90 9.97 5.63
CA GLN A 113 -8.49 8.58 5.43
C GLN A 113 -9.44 7.89 4.46
N VAL A 114 -8.87 7.06 3.58
CA VAL A 114 -9.64 6.16 2.70
C VAL A 114 -9.05 4.76 2.75
N TYR A 115 -9.88 3.76 2.47
CA TYR A 115 -9.53 2.35 2.49
C TYR A 115 -9.88 1.72 1.16
N PHE A 116 -8.98 0.91 0.64
CA PHE A 116 -9.19 0.18 -0.62
C PHE A 116 -8.32 -1.07 -0.62
N LYS A 117 -8.42 -1.87 -1.68
CA LYS A 117 -7.69 -3.14 -1.77
C LYS A 117 -6.74 -3.13 -2.94
N ASP A 118 -5.63 -3.85 -2.78
CA ASP A 118 -4.75 -4.17 -3.89
C ASP A 118 -5.32 -5.31 -4.75
N PRO A 119 -4.66 -5.73 -5.85
CA PRO A 119 -5.20 -6.77 -6.71
C PRO A 119 -5.49 -8.12 -6.04
N ASP A 120 -4.80 -8.43 -4.93
CA ASP A 120 -5.01 -9.68 -4.19
C ASP A 120 -5.97 -9.53 -3.01
N GLY A 121 -6.50 -8.33 -2.78
CA GLY A 121 -7.44 -8.08 -1.69
C GLY A 121 -6.78 -7.65 -0.39
N HIS A 122 -5.48 -7.39 -0.37
CA HIS A 122 -4.84 -6.79 0.81
C HIS A 122 -5.42 -5.40 1.04
N TRP A 123 -5.79 -5.12 2.29
CA TRP A 123 -6.29 -3.81 2.64
C TRP A 123 -5.20 -2.77 2.68
N LEU A 124 -5.51 -1.61 2.16
CA LEU A 124 -4.64 -0.43 2.15
C LEU A 124 -5.40 0.75 2.73
N GLU A 125 -4.71 1.55 3.51
CA GLU A 125 -5.18 2.86 3.93
C GLU A 125 -4.31 3.92 3.27
N THR A 126 -4.91 5.04 2.90
CA THR A 126 -4.17 6.24 2.52
C THR A 126 -4.73 7.42 3.29
N ASN A 127 -3.86 8.25 3.82
CA ASN A 127 -4.26 9.44 4.57
C ASN A 127 -3.39 10.64 4.18
N ASP A 128 -3.77 11.82 4.66
CA ASP A 128 -3.04 13.06 4.42
C ASP A 128 -2.32 13.58 5.68
N ALA A 129 -2.03 12.70 6.62
CA ALA A 129 -1.24 13.05 7.81
C ALA A 129 0.15 13.57 7.41
N LYS A 130 0.61 14.60 8.09
CA LYS A 130 1.90 15.24 7.84
C LYS A 130 2.96 14.77 8.83
#